data_c0607d92f0c63413f92dfc4a9091c1c1
#
_entry.id   c0607d92f0c63413f92dfc4a9091c1c1
#
_cell.length_a   1.000
_cell.length_b   1.000
_cell.length_c   1.000
_cell.angle_alpha   90.00
_cell.angle_beta   90.00
_cell.angle_gamma   90.00
#
_symmetry.space_group_name_H-M   'P 1'
#
loop_
_entity.id
_entity.type
_entity.pdbx_description
1 polymer ?
#
loop_
_entity_poly.entity_id
_entity_poly.type
_entity_poly.pdbx_seq_one_letter_code
_entity_poly.pdbx_strand_id
1 'polypeptide(L)'
;IIGSNVWIGSNSVIIRGCLGDTIIGDGTKISDLCCISHNDSIGRNTEITCGTFIAGSSAVGENVWIAPGTVINNSAHIGNGSYVGIGSVVLSKVKPNTKVFGYPAVKYKFDGSD
;
A
#
# COMPACT_ATOMS: atom_id res chain seq x y z
N ILE A 1 14.53 5.42 -2.95
CA ILE A 1 14.59 6.68 -2.15
C ILE A 1 13.65 6.53 -0.96
N ILE A 2 14.18 6.69 0.21
CA ILE A 2 13.39 6.63 1.45
C ILE A 2 13.39 8.03 2.05
N GLY A 3 12.21 8.55 2.32
CA GLY A 3 12.02 9.88 2.86
C GLY A 3 12.40 10.01 4.33
N SER A 4 11.99 11.12 4.94
CA SER A 4 12.28 11.44 6.34
C SER A 4 11.24 10.82 7.27
N ASN A 5 11.67 10.42 8.46
CA ASN A 5 10.81 9.87 9.51
C ASN A 5 10.02 8.63 9.05
N VAL A 6 10.61 7.84 8.18
CA VAL A 6 10.05 6.57 7.73
C VAL A 6 10.41 5.48 8.74
N TRP A 7 9.46 4.63 9.05
CA TRP A 7 9.68 3.46 9.89
C TRP A 7 9.51 2.20 9.06
N ILE A 8 10.50 1.32 9.09
CA ILE A 8 10.46 0.03 8.38
C ILE A 8 10.72 -1.07 9.39
N GLY A 9 9.76 -1.97 9.54
CA GLY A 9 9.80 -3.06 10.50
C GLY A 9 10.72 -4.20 10.10
N SER A 10 10.83 -5.17 10.99
CA SER A 10 11.75 -6.30 10.86
C SER A 10 11.37 -7.20 9.70
N ASN A 11 12.38 -7.73 9.02
CA ASN A 11 12.22 -8.68 7.92
C ASN A 11 11.37 -8.16 6.77
N SER A 12 11.26 -6.83 6.64
CA SER A 12 10.65 -6.22 5.46
C SER A 12 11.69 -6.06 4.36
N VAL A 13 11.24 -6.14 3.12
CA VAL A 13 12.11 -6.05 1.95
C VAL A 13 11.65 -4.86 1.11
N ILE A 14 12.58 -3.97 0.78
CA ILE A 14 12.36 -2.84 -0.12
C ILE A 14 13.26 -3.07 -1.33
N ILE A 15 12.66 -3.30 -2.48
CA ILE A 15 13.38 -3.64 -3.71
C ILE A 15 13.61 -2.35 -4.52
N ARG A 16 14.82 -2.14 -4.96
CA ARG A 16 15.18 -0.96 -5.78
C ARG A 16 14.45 -0.96 -7.11
N GLY A 17 14.34 0.21 -7.73
CA GLY A 17 13.82 0.34 -9.08
C GLY A 17 14.72 -0.30 -10.12
N CYS A 18 14.13 -0.79 -11.20
CA CYS A 18 14.85 -1.29 -12.35
C CYS A 18 15.28 -0.13 -13.24
N LEU A 19 14.32 0.66 -13.69
CA LEU A 19 14.52 1.95 -14.32
C LEU A 19 13.73 2.96 -13.48
N GLY A 20 14.39 4.00 -13.02
CA GLY A 20 13.81 4.91 -12.04
C GLY A 20 13.89 4.35 -10.63
N ASP A 21 13.09 4.88 -9.74
CA ASP A 21 13.24 4.63 -8.31
C ASP A 21 12.02 3.95 -7.70
N THR A 22 12.27 3.18 -6.64
CA THR A 22 11.27 2.84 -5.64
C THR A 22 11.30 3.96 -4.60
N ILE A 23 10.13 4.50 -4.26
CA ILE A 23 10.03 5.70 -3.42
C ILE A 23 9.11 5.44 -2.23
N ILE A 24 9.59 5.81 -1.04
CA ILE A 24 8.77 5.78 0.17
C ILE A 24 8.73 7.20 0.72
N GLY A 25 7.53 7.75 0.78
CA GLY A 25 7.31 9.13 1.20
C GLY A 25 7.52 9.36 2.69
N ASP A 26 7.68 10.62 3.06
CA ASP A 26 7.94 11.03 4.44
C ASP A 26 6.86 10.54 5.40
N GLY A 27 7.26 10.13 6.59
CA GLY A 27 6.35 9.75 7.67
C GLY A 27 5.62 8.43 7.46
N THR A 28 5.91 7.71 6.41
CA THR A 28 5.27 6.42 6.14
C THR A 28 5.81 5.34 7.08
N LYS A 29 4.90 4.48 7.54
CA LYS A 29 5.23 3.37 8.42
C LYS A 29 4.96 2.06 7.72
N ILE A 30 5.98 1.22 7.65
CA ILE A 30 5.90 -0.12 7.07
C ILE A 30 6.21 -1.10 8.20
N SER A 31 5.24 -1.94 8.52
CA SER A 31 5.39 -2.91 9.60
C SER A 31 6.24 -4.12 9.17
N ASP A 32 6.29 -5.13 10.03
CA ASP A 32 7.14 -6.30 9.81
C ASP A 32 6.67 -7.15 8.65
N LEU A 33 7.59 -7.86 8.01
CA LEU A 33 7.31 -8.88 7.00
C LEU A 33 6.57 -8.33 5.78
N CYS A 34 6.84 -7.10 5.42
CA CYS A 34 6.28 -6.48 4.21
C CYS A 34 7.27 -6.59 3.05
N CYS A 35 6.74 -6.61 1.84
CA CYS A 35 7.55 -6.52 0.64
C CYS A 35 7.06 -5.37 -0.23
N ILE A 36 7.94 -4.41 -0.46
CA ILE A 36 7.71 -3.30 -1.38
C ILE A 36 8.59 -3.55 -2.60
N SER A 37 7.97 -3.78 -3.74
CA SER A 37 8.64 -4.24 -4.94
C SER A 37 9.22 -3.10 -5.77
N HIS A 38 9.90 -3.46 -6.86
CA HIS A 38 10.60 -2.50 -7.71
C HIS A 38 9.65 -1.43 -8.27
N ASN A 39 10.10 -0.20 -8.29
CA ASN A 39 9.38 0.94 -8.86
C ASN A 39 8.04 1.25 -8.18
N ASP A 40 7.80 0.73 -6.97
CA ASP A 40 6.65 1.13 -6.19
C ASP A 40 6.84 2.56 -5.68
N SER A 41 5.74 3.30 -5.63
CA SER A 41 5.70 4.64 -5.06
C SER A 41 4.70 4.67 -3.93
N ILE A 42 5.19 4.92 -2.71
CA ILE A 42 4.35 5.00 -1.52
C ILE A 42 4.32 6.45 -1.06
N GLY A 43 3.13 7.01 -0.96
CA GLY A 43 2.94 8.40 -0.55
C GLY A 43 3.22 8.64 0.94
N ARG A 44 3.19 9.91 1.33
CA ARG A 44 3.49 10.33 2.71
C ARG A 44 2.45 9.86 3.69
N ASN A 45 2.87 9.62 4.92
CA ASN A 45 1.99 9.31 6.06
C ASN A 45 1.06 8.12 5.79
N THR A 46 1.49 7.19 4.96
CA THR A 46 0.78 5.95 4.70
C THR A 46 1.23 4.89 5.70
N GLU A 47 0.31 4.04 6.11
CA GLU A 47 0.63 2.91 6.99
C GLU A 47 0.37 1.60 6.26
N ILE A 48 1.42 0.79 6.18
CA ILE A 48 1.37 -0.54 5.56
C ILE A 48 1.65 -1.54 6.67
N THR A 49 0.67 -2.39 6.97
CA THR A 49 0.76 -3.27 8.12
C THR A 49 1.28 -4.67 7.78
N CYS A 50 1.49 -5.50 8.78
CA CYS A 50 2.28 -6.74 8.68
C CYS A 50 1.87 -7.64 7.53
N GLY A 51 2.88 -8.20 6.87
CA GLY A 51 2.67 -9.23 5.86
C GLY A 51 2.07 -8.75 4.54
N THR A 52 2.07 -7.44 4.29
CA THR A 52 1.57 -6.89 3.03
C THR A 52 2.60 -7.07 1.92
N PHE A 53 2.13 -7.50 0.75
CA PHE A 53 2.94 -7.59 -0.45
C PHE A 53 2.43 -6.61 -1.50
N ILE A 54 3.29 -5.69 -1.93
CA ILE A 54 2.98 -4.75 -3.01
C ILE A 54 3.85 -5.12 -4.20
N ALA A 55 3.22 -5.59 -5.27
CA ALA A 55 3.91 -5.97 -6.49
C ALA A 55 4.43 -4.73 -7.24
N GLY A 56 5.30 -4.95 -8.21
CA GLY A 56 6.06 -3.86 -8.84
C GLY A 56 5.23 -2.83 -9.58
N SER A 57 5.79 -1.64 -9.67
CA SER A 57 5.23 -0.50 -10.42
C SER A 57 3.86 -0.06 -9.93
N SER A 58 3.55 -0.31 -8.67
CA SER A 58 2.31 0.13 -8.04
C SER A 58 2.48 1.50 -7.42
N ALA A 59 1.37 2.24 -7.28
CA ALA A 59 1.37 3.54 -6.64
C ALA A 59 0.35 3.54 -5.51
N VAL A 60 0.81 3.84 -4.30
CA VAL A 60 -0.03 4.03 -3.13
C VAL A 60 0.04 5.50 -2.75
N GLY A 61 -1.11 6.10 -2.59
CA GLY A 61 -1.21 7.53 -2.29
C GLY A 61 -0.79 7.90 -0.87
N GLU A 62 -1.12 9.13 -0.49
CA GLU A 62 -0.87 9.66 0.86
C GLU A 62 -1.99 9.29 1.81
N ASN A 63 -1.67 9.14 3.09
CA ASN A 63 -2.64 8.88 4.15
C ASN A 63 -3.49 7.64 3.90
N VAL A 64 -2.90 6.63 3.31
CA VAL A 64 -3.56 5.35 3.03
C VAL A 64 -3.30 4.40 4.20
N TRP A 65 -4.29 3.60 4.54
CA TRP A 65 -4.14 2.49 5.49
C TRP A 65 -4.27 1.17 4.74
N ILE A 66 -3.26 0.32 4.85
CA ILE A 66 -3.28 -1.02 4.26
C ILE A 66 -3.19 -2.03 5.40
N ALA A 67 -4.27 -2.80 5.58
CA ALA A 67 -4.39 -3.76 6.66
C ALA A 67 -3.52 -5.01 6.43
N PRO A 68 -3.30 -5.82 7.49
CA PRO A 68 -2.39 -6.96 7.39
C PRO A 68 -2.75 -7.97 6.32
N GLY A 69 -1.73 -8.56 5.72
CA GLY A 69 -1.89 -9.64 4.76
C GLY A 69 -2.46 -9.23 3.41
N THR A 70 -2.45 -7.95 3.10
CA THR A 70 -2.96 -7.44 1.82
C THR A 70 -1.97 -7.75 0.70
N VAL A 71 -2.51 -8.09 -0.48
CA VAL A 71 -1.72 -8.25 -1.71
C VAL A 71 -2.18 -7.21 -2.73
N ILE A 72 -1.25 -6.44 -3.24
CA ILE A 72 -1.52 -5.41 -4.24
C ILE A 72 -0.85 -5.83 -5.54
N ASN A 73 -1.66 -5.97 -6.59
CA ASN A 73 -1.20 -6.40 -7.90
C ASN A 73 -0.25 -5.36 -8.52
N ASN A 74 0.61 -5.82 -9.41
CA ASN A 74 1.50 -4.90 -10.11
C ASN A 74 0.72 -3.84 -10.90
N SER A 75 1.27 -2.66 -10.96
CA SER A 75 0.68 -1.50 -11.62
C SER A 75 -0.68 -1.07 -11.06
N ALA A 76 -1.02 -1.47 -9.85
CA ALA A 76 -2.22 -1.01 -9.17
C ALA A 76 -2.01 0.41 -8.63
N HIS A 77 -3.12 1.14 -8.47
CA HIS A 77 -3.11 2.50 -7.93
C HIS A 77 -4.09 2.61 -6.79
N ILE A 78 -3.63 3.03 -5.63
CA ILE A 78 -4.49 3.25 -4.48
C ILE A 78 -4.52 4.74 -4.19
N GLY A 79 -5.71 5.33 -4.28
CA GLY A 79 -5.89 6.77 -4.12
C GLY A 79 -5.68 7.25 -2.69
N ASN A 80 -5.37 8.54 -2.54
CA ASN A 80 -5.12 9.16 -1.24
C ASN A 80 -6.28 8.93 -0.26
N GLY A 81 -5.96 8.71 1.00
CA GLY A 81 -6.95 8.58 2.07
C GLY A 81 -7.75 7.29 2.05
N SER A 82 -7.40 6.33 1.21
CA SER A 82 -8.15 5.08 1.10
C SER A 82 -7.79 4.09 2.20
N TYR A 83 -8.67 3.14 2.41
CA TYR A 83 -8.51 2.07 3.39
C TYR A 83 -8.64 0.72 2.68
N VAL A 84 -7.64 -0.14 2.84
CA VAL A 84 -7.64 -1.49 2.28
C VAL A 84 -7.76 -2.48 3.43
N GLY A 85 -8.82 -3.27 3.44
CA GLY A 85 -9.15 -4.19 4.53
C GLY A 85 -8.24 -5.40 4.60
N ILE A 86 -8.27 -6.08 5.75
CA ILE A 86 -7.39 -7.22 6.04
C ILE A 86 -7.51 -8.32 4.99
N GLY A 87 -6.39 -8.86 4.56
CA GLY A 87 -6.34 -9.98 3.62
C GLY A 87 -6.89 -9.69 2.24
N SER A 88 -7.06 -8.41 1.88
CA SER A 88 -7.61 -8.05 0.57
C SER A 88 -6.61 -8.28 -0.55
N VAL A 89 -7.14 -8.51 -1.75
CA VAL A 89 -6.34 -8.55 -2.98
C VAL A 89 -6.82 -7.42 -3.89
N VAL A 90 -5.97 -6.40 -4.07
CA VAL A 90 -6.27 -5.25 -4.92
C VAL A 90 -5.73 -5.53 -6.31
N LEU A 91 -6.61 -5.62 -7.30
CA LEU A 91 -6.23 -6.01 -8.66
C LEU A 91 -5.82 -4.82 -9.53
N SER A 92 -6.40 -3.65 -9.33
CA SER A 92 -6.08 -2.52 -10.20
C SER A 92 -6.17 -1.18 -9.46
N LYS A 93 -7.33 -0.53 -9.48
CA LYS A 93 -7.44 0.87 -9.04
C LYS A 93 -8.41 1.01 -7.88
N VAL A 94 -7.99 1.79 -6.87
CA VAL A 94 -8.85 2.21 -5.76
C VAL A 94 -8.93 3.73 -5.81
N LYS A 95 -10.14 4.27 -5.92
CA LYS A 95 -10.36 5.72 -5.95
C LYS A 95 -9.99 6.33 -4.59
N PRO A 96 -9.64 7.63 -4.57
CA PRO A 96 -9.35 8.30 -3.30
C PRO A 96 -10.51 8.19 -2.31
N ASN A 97 -10.15 8.14 -1.03
CA ASN A 97 -11.10 8.11 0.09
C ASN A 97 -12.10 6.98 0.01
N THR A 98 -11.67 5.83 -0.50
CA THR A 98 -12.52 4.65 -0.67
C THR A 98 -12.04 3.54 0.24
N LYS A 99 -13.00 2.83 0.83
CA LYS A 99 -12.73 1.61 1.60
C LYS A 99 -13.00 0.41 0.73
N VAL A 100 -12.03 -0.49 0.62
CA VAL A 100 -12.16 -1.74 -0.14
C VAL A 100 -11.86 -2.93 0.74
N PHE A 101 -12.44 -4.07 0.40
CA PHE A 101 -12.28 -5.29 1.16
C PHE A 101 -12.51 -6.51 0.27
N GLY A 102 -11.74 -7.55 0.47
CA GLY A 102 -12.01 -8.85 -0.12
C GLY A 102 -11.05 -9.29 -1.22
N TYR A 103 -11.38 -10.40 -1.83
CA TYR A 103 -10.64 -11.00 -2.94
C TYR A 103 -11.63 -11.27 -4.10
N PRO A 104 -11.58 -10.50 -5.19
CA PRO A 104 -10.87 -9.23 -5.33
C PRO A 104 -11.42 -8.16 -4.38
N ALA A 105 -10.60 -7.18 -4.05
CA ALA A 105 -11.05 -6.09 -3.19
C ALA A 105 -12.11 -5.26 -3.90
N VAL A 106 -13.24 -5.12 -3.25
CA VAL A 106 -14.35 -4.32 -3.73
C VAL A 106 -14.73 -3.30 -2.66
N LYS A 107 -15.45 -2.27 -3.07
CA LYS A 107 -15.92 -1.25 -2.14
C LYS A 107 -16.79 -1.88 -1.06
N TYR A 108 -16.53 -1.54 0.19
CA TYR A 108 -17.26 -2.05 1.33
C TYR A 108 -17.99 -0.92 2.05
N LYS A 109 -19.23 -1.23 2.50
CA LYS A 109 -20.05 -0.30 3.26
C LYS A 109 -20.09 -0.74 4.72
N PHE A 110 -19.46 0.04 5.61
CA PHE A 110 -19.36 -0.32 7.02
C PHE A 110 -20.64 -0.05 7.81
N ASP A 111 -21.44 0.91 7.35
CA ASP A 111 -22.61 1.41 8.08
C ASP A 111 -23.87 1.42 7.22
N GLY A 112 -23.87 0.68 6.11
CA GLY A 112 -24.97 0.67 5.17
C GLY A 112 -24.99 1.87 4.22
N SER A 113 -24.03 2.79 4.31
CA SER A 113 -23.88 3.90 3.37
C SER A 113 -22.97 3.53 2.21
N ASP A 114 -23.05 4.31 1.15
CA ASP A 114 -22.20 4.11 -0.03
C ASP A 114 -20.78 4.64 0.17
#